data_90bbac0fe1b80664280f031df7ebe270
#
_entry.id   90bbac0fe1b80664280f031df7ebe270
#
_cell.length_a   1.000
_cell.length_b   1.000
_cell.length_c   1.000
_cell.angle_alpha   90.00
_cell.angle_beta   90.00
_cell.angle_gamma   90.00
#
_symmetry.space_group_name_H-M   'P 1'
#
loop_
_entity.id
_entity.type
_entity.pdbx_description
1 polymer ?
#
loop_
_entity_poly.entity_id
_entity_poly.type
_entity_poly.pdbx_seq_one_letter_code
_entity_poly.pdbx_strand_id
1 'polypeptide(L)'
;MEEKLGFKPLPAAIALGLALLIWFVIPVPEGVTPQAWHLLAMFVGVIAAIIGKAMPIGAISIIAIMLVAITGVTSDKPADAMKDALSSFSSPLIWLIGVAIMISRGILKTGLGARIGYLFISVFGKKTLGIGYSLALSELLLAPVTPSNTARGGGIIHPVMKAIASSYDSDPEKGTQGRMGKYLALVNYHSNPITSAMFITATAPNPLVVDIVAKTTNTNIHLSWSTWALAMLLPGLAAIALMPLVLYFFYPPEIKQTPNAAEFAKQKLAEQGPMSRGEKIMLAIFAILLILWAGVPAMLFGKAYAVDATTTAFIGLSLLLLSGVLTWDDILKEKSAWDTITWFAALVMMATFLNKLGLITWFSAMLSNSIEHLGIGWMGASALLLLAYMYAHYMFASTTAHITAMFGAFYAAGLALGAPPMLFALLMAAASSIMMTLTHYATGTSPVIFGSGYTTLAEWWKAGFIMSVVNLAVFVIVGAVWWKMLGYY
;
A
#
# COMPACT_ATOMS: atom_id res chain seq x y z
N MET A 1 -19.67 -35.32 -1.26
CA MET A 1 -19.07 -33.96 -1.34
C MET A 1 -19.36 -33.29 0.00
N GLU A 2 -18.35 -33.14 0.85
CA GLU A 2 -18.52 -32.29 2.03
C GLU A 2 -18.87 -30.87 1.53
N GLU A 3 -20.02 -30.35 1.93
CA GLU A 3 -20.38 -28.96 1.67
C GLU A 3 -19.31 -28.08 2.35
N LYS A 4 -18.48 -27.42 1.56
CA LYS A 4 -17.51 -26.47 2.09
C LYS A 4 -18.26 -25.26 2.62
N LEU A 5 -18.21 -25.05 3.92
CA LEU A 5 -18.72 -23.82 4.55
C LEU A 5 -18.09 -22.60 3.85
N GLY A 6 -18.87 -21.54 3.64
CA GLY A 6 -18.39 -20.29 3.04
C GLY A 6 -17.38 -19.53 3.92
N PHE A 7 -17.04 -20.06 5.10
CA PHE A 7 -16.15 -19.45 6.07
C PHE A 7 -15.33 -20.51 6.83
N LYS A 8 -14.21 -20.09 7.44
CA LYS A 8 -13.41 -20.93 8.34
C LYS A 8 -13.96 -20.83 9.75
N PRO A 9 -14.46 -21.91 10.36
CA PRO A 9 -15.20 -21.85 11.62
C PRO A 9 -14.40 -21.26 12.79
N LEU A 10 -13.16 -21.70 13.01
CA LEU A 10 -12.35 -21.23 14.13
C LEU A 10 -12.01 -19.74 14.09
N PRO A 11 -11.45 -19.19 13.00
CA PRO A 11 -11.22 -17.74 12.90
C PRO A 11 -12.51 -16.92 12.98
N ALA A 12 -13.62 -17.41 12.42
CA ALA A 12 -14.90 -16.73 12.50
C ALA A 12 -15.43 -16.72 13.95
N ALA A 13 -15.32 -17.83 14.67
CA ALA A 13 -15.71 -17.92 16.08
C ALA A 13 -14.87 -17.00 16.98
N ILE A 14 -13.56 -16.90 16.74
CA ILE A 14 -12.67 -15.98 17.48
C ILE A 14 -13.08 -14.53 17.22
N ALA A 15 -13.31 -14.16 15.95
CA ALA A 15 -13.70 -12.81 15.57
C ALA A 15 -15.05 -12.42 16.21
N LEU A 16 -16.03 -13.31 16.13
CA LEU A 16 -17.33 -13.10 16.74
C LEU A 16 -17.22 -13.04 18.29
N GLY A 17 -16.45 -13.93 18.90
CA GLY A 17 -16.23 -13.96 20.34
C GLY A 17 -15.61 -12.65 20.85
N LEU A 18 -14.61 -12.09 20.13
CA LEU A 18 -14.02 -10.79 20.47
C LEU A 18 -15.04 -9.65 20.36
N ALA A 19 -15.83 -9.64 19.30
CA ALA A 19 -16.88 -8.63 19.13
C ALA A 19 -17.92 -8.70 20.26
N LEU A 20 -18.41 -9.89 20.59
CA LEU A 20 -19.40 -10.10 21.66
C LEU A 20 -18.82 -9.79 23.05
N LEU A 21 -17.55 -10.12 23.29
CA LEU A 21 -16.84 -9.78 24.53
C LEU A 21 -16.82 -8.26 24.75
N ILE A 22 -16.44 -7.49 23.73
CA ILE A 22 -16.40 -6.03 23.82
C ILE A 22 -17.81 -5.45 23.94
N TRP A 23 -18.76 -5.99 23.19
CA TRP A 23 -20.12 -5.47 23.16
C TRP A 23 -20.89 -5.68 24.48
N PHE A 24 -20.79 -6.87 25.10
CA PHE A 24 -21.64 -7.26 26.22
C PHE A 24 -20.91 -7.39 27.54
N VAL A 25 -19.61 -7.67 27.57
CA VAL A 25 -18.87 -8.00 28.79
C VAL A 25 -17.99 -6.86 29.26
N ILE A 26 -17.26 -6.22 28.34
CA ILE A 26 -16.39 -5.10 28.70
C ILE A 26 -17.24 -3.84 28.87
N PRO A 27 -17.26 -3.19 30.06
CA PRO A 27 -18.03 -1.99 30.28
C PRO A 27 -17.59 -0.85 29.39
N VAL A 28 -18.53 -0.02 28.97
CA VAL A 28 -18.25 1.18 28.19
C VAL A 28 -17.37 2.12 29.03
N PRO A 29 -16.18 2.52 28.57
CA PRO A 29 -15.30 3.40 29.32
C PRO A 29 -15.91 4.78 29.52
N GLU A 30 -15.49 5.48 30.56
CA GLU A 30 -15.88 6.86 30.79
C GLU A 30 -15.45 7.75 29.62
N GLY A 31 -16.34 8.63 29.18
CA GLY A 31 -16.12 9.50 28.04
C GLY A 31 -16.41 8.89 26.67
N VAL A 32 -16.82 7.61 26.60
CA VAL A 32 -17.20 6.92 25.36
C VAL A 32 -18.72 6.71 25.33
N THR A 33 -19.35 6.93 24.18
CA THR A 33 -20.78 6.63 24.02
C THR A 33 -21.00 5.14 23.77
N PRO A 34 -22.14 4.55 24.20
CA PRO A 34 -22.46 3.16 23.88
C PRO A 34 -22.40 2.84 22.39
N GLN A 35 -22.87 3.76 21.54
CA GLN A 35 -22.83 3.61 20.07
C GLN A 35 -21.39 3.49 19.56
N ALA A 36 -20.49 4.36 20.04
CA ALA A 36 -19.05 4.30 19.69
C ALA A 36 -18.42 2.96 20.11
N TRP A 37 -18.77 2.50 21.33
CA TRP A 37 -18.25 1.25 21.87
C TRP A 37 -18.74 0.01 21.12
N HIS A 38 -20.04 0.00 20.78
CA HIS A 38 -20.61 -1.06 19.97
C HIS A 38 -20.04 -1.09 18.53
N LEU A 39 -19.82 0.09 17.93
CA LEU A 39 -19.16 0.15 16.63
C LEU A 39 -17.72 -0.33 16.70
N LEU A 40 -16.98 -0.01 17.80
CA LEU A 40 -15.66 -0.56 18.05
C LEU A 40 -15.69 -2.09 18.14
N ALA A 41 -16.64 -2.65 18.87
CA ALA A 41 -16.80 -4.10 19.00
C ALA A 41 -16.94 -4.77 17.64
N MET A 42 -17.81 -4.24 16.77
CA MET A 42 -17.95 -4.72 15.39
C MET A 42 -16.66 -4.53 14.59
N PHE A 43 -16.00 -3.37 14.69
CA PHE A 43 -14.77 -3.09 13.98
C PHE A 43 -13.65 -4.07 14.37
N VAL A 44 -13.45 -4.32 15.68
CA VAL A 44 -12.47 -5.31 16.16
C VAL A 44 -12.81 -6.71 15.63
N GLY A 45 -14.08 -7.10 15.65
CA GLY A 45 -14.50 -8.37 15.05
C GLY A 45 -14.21 -8.47 13.56
N VAL A 46 -14.48 -7.42 12.79
CA VAL A 46 -14.18 -7.34 11.36
C VAL A 46 -12.66 -7.46 11.11
N ILE A 47 -11.85 -6.70 11.84
CA ILE A 47 -10.37 -6.77 11.72
C ILE A 47 -9.85 -8.15 12.12
N ALA A 48 -10.35 -8.74 13.19
CA ALA A 48 -9.98 -10.10 13.61
C ALA A 48 -10.36 -11.16 12.56
N ALA A 49 -11.55 -11.04 11.94
CA ALA A 49 -11.97 -11.92 10.85
C ALA A 49 -11.07 -11.80 9.61
N ILE A 50 -10.64 -10.58 9.28
CA ILE A 50 -9.70 -10.32 8.17
C ILE A 50 -8.34 -10.94 8.47
N ILE A 51 -7.77 -10.68 9.65
CA ILE A 51 -6.46 -11.21 10.07
C ILE A 51 -6.49 -12.75 10.10
N GLY A 52 -7.54 -13.33 10.67
CA GLY A 52 -7.75 -14.78 10.73
C GLY A 52 -8.09 -15.41 9.39
N LYS A 53 -8.33 -14.60 8.33
CA LYS A 53 -8.80 -15.07 7.02
C LYS A 53 -10.04 -15.95 7.15
N ALA A 54 -10.98 -15.53 7.98
CA ALA A 54 -12.24 -16.23 8.22
C ALA A 54 -13.05 -16.39 6.92
N MET A 55 -13.07 -15.33 6.11
CA MET A 55 -13.66 -15.27 4.76
C MET A 55 -12.81 -14.33 3.88
N PRO A 56 -13.05 -14.28 2.55
CA PRO A 56 -12.53 -13.20 1.72
C PRO A 56 -12.94 -11.82 2.27
N ILE A 57 -12.03 -10.84 2.18
CA ILE A 57 -12.22 -9.52 2.80
C ILE A 57 -13.49 -8.82 2.31
N GLY A 58 -13.82 -8.93 1.01
CA GLY A 58 -15.06 -8.39 0.46
C GLY A 58 -16.32 -9.00 1.10
N ALA A 59 -16.33 -10.32 1.37
CA ALA A 59 -17.44 -10.99 2.03
C ALA A 59 -17.62 -10.50 3.49
N ILE A 60 -16.52 -10.39 4.24
CA ILE A 60 -16.51 -9.83 5.60
C ILE A 60 -17.08 -8.40 5.58
N SER A 61 -16.73 -7.62 4.57
CA SER A 61 -17.14 -6.23 4.42
C SER A 61 -18.63 -6.07 4.14
N ILE A 62 -19.23 -6.95 3.35
CA ILE A 62 -20.68 -7.00 3.15
C ILE A 62 -21.41 -7.31 4.47
N ILE A 63 -20.88 -8.24 5.26
CA ILE A 63 -21.40 -8.54 6.58
C ILE A 63 -21.28 -7.33 7.51
N ALA A 64 -20.15 -6.61 7.47
CA ALA A 64 -19.94 -5.40 8.27
C ALA A 64 -20.95 -4.29 7.91
N ILE A 65 -21.22 -4.06 6.63
CA ILE A 65 -22.26 -3.11 6.17
C ILE A 65 -23.62 -3.50 6.73
N MET A 66 -23.99 -4.76 6.62
CA MET A 66 -25.25 -5.28 7.15
C MET A 66 -25.34 -5.08 8.68
N LEU A 67 -24.28 -5.41 9.42
CA LEU A 67 -24.24 -5.27 10.88
C LEU A 67 -24.38 -3.81 11.32
N VAL A 68 -23.69 -2.87 10.68
CA VAL A 68 -23.83 -1.44 10.98
C VAL A 68 -25.25 -0.96 10.73
N ALA A 69 -25.86 -1.37 9.62
CA ALA A 69 -27.21 -0.97 9.27
C ALA A 69 -28.27 -1.54 10.24
N ILE A 70 -28.19 -2.85 10.58
CA ILE A 70 -29.23 -3.52 11.38
C ILE A 70 -29.15 -3.17 12.87
N THR A 71 -27.92 -2.89 13.38
CA THR A 71 -27.71 -2.54 14.79
C THR A 71 -28.02 -1.09 15.11
N GLY A 72 -28.13 -0.22 14.10
CA GLY A 72 -28.43 1.19 14.28
C GLY A 72 -27.40 1.99 15.05
N VAL A 73 -26.13 1.53 15.10
CA VAL A 73 -25.06 2.18 15.87
C VAL A 73 -24.71 3.59 15.36
N THR A 74 -25.11 3.93 14.13
CA THR A 74 -24.87 5.25 13.54
C THR A 74 -26.12 6.13 13.56
N SER A 75 -27.32 5.53 13.60
CA SER A 75 -28.61 6.24 13.63
C SER A 75 -29.73 5.32 14.12
N ASP A 76 -30.63 5.87 14.94
CA ASP A 76 -31.83 5.15 15.41
C ASP A 76 -32.88 4.94 14.30
N LYS A 77 -32.75 5.64 13.17
CA LYS A 77 -33.63 5.49 12.01
C LYS A 77 -33.02 4.48 11.03
N PRO A 78 -33.72 3.34 10.74
CA PRO A 78 -33.17 2.29 9.88
C PRO A 78 -32.72 2.75 8.49
N ALA A 79 -33.47 3.68 7.87
CA ALA A 79 -33.12 4.22 6.56
C ALA A 79 -31.80 5.06 6.59
N ASP A 80 -31.63 5.84 7.66
CA ASP A 80 -30.42 6.65 7.86
C ASP A 80 -29.23 5.75 8.22
N ALA A 81 -29.43 4.72 9.06
CA ALA A 81 -28.40 3.74 9.37
C ALA A 81 -27.90 3.00 8.12
N MET A 82 -28.79 2.63 7.20
CA MET A 82 -28.38 2.02 5.92
C MET A 82 -27.68 3.03 5.01
N LYS A 83 -28.12 4.28 4.96
CA LYS A 83 -27.45 5.35 4.22
C LYS A 83 -26.03 5.60 4.76
N ASP A 84 -25.89 5.59 6.09
CA ASP A 84 -24.58 5.71 6.75
C ASP A 84 -23.66 4.53 6.41
N ALA A 85 -24.19 3.31 6.47
CA ALA A 85 -23.45 2.09 6.15
C ALA A 85 -22.92 2.08 4.69
N LEU A 86 -23.60 2.75 3.76
CA LEU A 86 -23.22 2.87 2.36
C LEU A 86 -22.49 4.19 2.04
N SER A 87 -22.33 5.11 3.00
CA SER A 87 -21.88 6.48 2.76
C SER A 87 -20.51 6.58 2.06
N SER A 88 -19.60 5.67 2.35
CA SER A 88 -18.27 5.70 1.76
C SER A 88 -18.22 5.28 0.29
N PHE A 89 -19.25 4.61 -0.24
CA PHE A 89 -19.29 4.25 -1.67
C PHE A 89 -19.40 5.48 -2.59
N SER A 90 -19.89 6.61 -2.10
CA SER A 90 -19.91 7.89 -2.81
C SER A 90 -18.60 8.68 -2.69
N SER A 91 -17.63 8.21 -1.90
CA SER A 91 -16.36 8.89 -1.70
C SER A 91 -15.49 8.85 -2.97
N PRO A 92 -14.99 10.00 -3.45
CA PRO A 92 -14.04 10.05 -4.57
C PRO A 92 -12.80 9.18 -4.33
N LEU A 93 -12.35 9.06 -3.07
CA LEU A 93 -11.23 8.24 -2.65
C LEU A 93 -11.38 6.76 -3.06
N ILE A 94 -12.56 6.19 -2.83
CA ILE A 94 -12.85 4.78 -3.14
C ILE A 94 -12.77 4.55 -4.65
N TRP A 95 -13.32 5.47 -5.41
CA TRP A 95 -13.30 5.41 -6.87
C TRP A 95 -11.91 5.68 -7.46
N LEU A 96 -11.12 6.59 -6.87
CA LEU A 96 -9.73 6.78 -7.27
C LEU A 96 -8.97 5.44 -7.27
N ILE A 97 -9.08 4.69 -6.18
CA ILE A 97 -8.37 3.42 -6.03
C ILE A 97 -8.90 2.36 -7.00
N GLY A 98 -10.21 2.18 -7.04
CA GLY A 98 -10.83 1.19 -7.92
C GLY A 98 -10.51 1.42 -9.39
N VAL A 99 -10.68 2.66 -9.85
CA VAL A 99 -10.40 3.07 -11.24
C VAL A 99 -8.91 2.93 -11.56
N ALA A 100 -8.03 3.31 -10.65
CA ALA A 100 -6.59 3.18 -10.88
C ALA A 100 -6.14 1.70 -10.97
N ILE A 101 -6.76 0.78 -10.20
CA ILE A 101 -6.54 -0.67 -10.37
C ILE A 101 -7.02 -1.12 -11.76
N MET A 102 -8.16 -0.64 -12.24
CA MET A 102 -8.64 -0.91 -13.61
C MET A 102 -7.65 -0.43 -14.67
N ILE A 103 -7.07 0.76 -14.50
CA ILE A 103 -6.03 1.30 -15.39
C ILE A 103 -4.80 0.38 -15.44
N SER A 104 -4.38 -0.16 -14.29
CA SER A 104 -3.21 -1.05 -14.22
C SER A 104 -3.37 -2.32 -15.07
N ARG A 105 -4.62 -2.75 -15.32
CA ARG A 105 -4.93 -3.82 -16.27
C ARG A 105 -4.40 -3.54 -17.68
N GLY A 106 -4.41 -2.27 -18.10
CA GLY A 106 -3.86 -1.84 -19.39
C GLY A 106 -2.35 -2.11 -19.51
N ILE A 107 -1.59 -1.88 -18.45
CA ILE A 107 -0.13 -2.16 -18.40
C ILE A 107 0.12 -3.67 -18.54
N LEU A 108 -0.66 -4.48 -17.82
CA LEU A 108 -0.55 -5.94 -17.89
C LEU A 108 -0.94 -6.48 -19.27
N LYS A 109 -2.10 -6.03 -19.79
CA LYS A 109 -2.66 -6.50 -21.07
C LYS A 109 -1.78 -6.14 -22.26
N THR A 110 -1.16 -4.96 -22.24
CA THR A 110 -0.30 -4.51 -23.34
C THR A 110 1.11 -5.11 -23.31
N GLY A 111 1.57 -5.62 -22.16
CA GLY A 111 2.94 -6.10 -21.95
C GLY A 111 3.97 -4.98 -21.75
N LEU A 112 3.53 -3.72 -21.65
CA LEU A 112 4.41 -2.55 -21.48
C LEU A 112 5.30 -2.69 -20.23
N GLY A 113 4.77 -3.23 -19.15
CA GLY A 113 5.54 -3.41 -17.89
C GLY A 113 6.73 -4.35 -18.05
N ALA A 114 6.55 -5.49 -18.73
CA ALA A 114 7.63 -6.43 -19.00
C ALA A 114 8.68 -5.81 -19.94
N ARG A 115 8.25 -5.05 -20.96
CA ARG A 115 9.15 -4.31 -21.85
C ARG A 115 10.04 -3.33 -21.07
N ILE A 116 9.47 -2.57 -20.15
CA ILE A 116 10.22 -1.66 -19.28
C ILE A 116 11.28 -2.43 -18.48
N GLY A 117 10.93 -3.57 -17.90
CA GLY A 117 11.86 -4.42 -17.15
C GLY A 117 13.04 -4.88 -18.00
N TYR A 118 12.77 -5.42 -19.18
CA TYR A 118 13.82 -5.87 -20.09
C TYR A 118 14.65 -4.74 -20.67
N LEU A 119 14.07 -3.54 -20.89
CA LEU A 119 14.84 -2.36 -21.32
C LEU A 119 15.90 -1.98 -20.27
N PHE A 120 15.54 -1.89 -18.99
CA PHE A 120 16.51 -1.59 -17.95
C PHE A 120 17.58 -2.68 -17.82
N ILE A 121 17.21 -3.97 -17.89
CA ILE A 121 18.18 -5.08 -17.84
C ILE A 121 19.11 -5.04 -19.05
N SER A 122 18.62 -4.67 -20.25
CA SER A 122 19.45 -4.56 -21.44
C SER A 122 20.56 -3.51 -21.31
N VAL A 123 20.35 -2.50 -20.46
CA VAL A 123 21.32 -1.41 -20.21
C VAL A 123 22.23 -1.74 -19.02
N PHE A 124 21.66 -2.19 -17.91
CA PHE A 124 22.39 -2.34 -16.64
C PHE A 124 22.73 -3.81 -16.28
N GLY A 125 22.30 -4.78 -17.07
CA GLY A 125 22.34 -6.21 -16.74
C GLY A 125 23.71 -6.91 -16.77
N LYS A 126 24.84 -6.19 -16.94
CA LYS A 126 26.18 -6.82 -16.99
C LYS A 126 26.67 -7.41 -15.66
N LYS A 127 26.04 -7.03 -14.55
CA LYS A 127 26.33 -7.52 -13.20
C LYS A 127 25.01 -7.82 -12.49
N THR A 128 24.99 -8.80 -11.59
CA THR A 128 23.79 -9.15 -10.81
C THR A 128 23.28 -7.95 -9.99
N LEU A 129 24.19 -7.13 -9.45
CA LEU A 129 23.83 -5.88 -8.80
C LEU A 129 23.11 -4.91 -9.77
N GLY A 130 23.56 -4.82 -11.02
CA GLY A 130 22.93 -4.01 -12.07
C GLY A 130 21.53 -4.52 -12.45
N ILE A 131 21.33 -5.85 -12.46
CA ILE A 131 19.99 -6.44 -12.63
C ILE A 131 19.10 -6.06 -11.45
N GLY A 132 19.61 -6.11 -10.22
CA GLY A 132 18.88 -5.65 -9.04
C GLY A 132 18.41 -4.19 -9.20
N TYR A 133 19.28 -3.28 -9.60
CA TYR A 133 18.89 -1.90 -9.90
C TYR A 133 17.89 -1.80 -11.04
N SER A 134 18.02 -2.63 -12.08
CA SER A 134 17.07 -2.66 -13.19
C SER A 134 15.65 -2.99 -12.71
N LEU A 135 15.50 -3.99 -11.83
CA LEU A 135 14.21 -4.36 -11.23
C LEU A 135 13.65 -3.22 -10.36
N ALA A 136 14.50 -2.61 -9.52
CA ALA A 136 14.09 -1.51 -8.64
C ALA A 136 13.66 -0.25 -9.43
N LEU A 137 14.39 0.09 -10.49
CA LEU A 137 14.03 1.22 -11.37
C LEU A 137 12.76 0.95 -12.18
N SER A 138 12.55 -0.29 -12.62
CA SER A 138 11.31 -0.70 -13.29
C SER A 138 10.11 -0.56 -12.35
N GLU A 139 10.27 -1.00 -11.10
CA GLU A 139 9.27 -0.85 -10.04
C GLU A 139 8.95 0.62 -9.78
N LEU A 140 9.98 1.47 -9.69
CA LEU A 140 9.85 2.91 -9.47
C LEU A 140 9.11 3.60 -10.63
N LEU A 141 9.44 3.27 -11.87
CA LEU A 141 8.81 3.88 -13.04
C LEU A 141 7.33 3.52 -13.14
N LEU A 142 6.96 2.30 -12.77
CA LEU A 142 5.57 1.83 -12.82
C LEU A 142 4.72 2.30 -11.62
N ALA A 143 5.35 2.63 -10.50
CA ALA A 143 4.67 2.91 -9.23
C ALA A 143 3.61 4.02 -9.31
N PRO A 144 3.84 5.17 -9.97
CA PRO A 144 2.88 6.27 -9.98
C PRO A 144 1.52 5.91 -10.60
N VAL A 145 1.49 4.97 -11.54
CA VAL A 145 0.27 4.64 -12.33
C VAL A 145 -0.21 3.20 -12.11
N THR A 146 0.43 2.44 -11.21
CA THR A 146 0.04 1.06 -10.90
C THR A 146 -0.27 0.94 -9.40
N PRO A 147 -1.49 1.26 -8.96
CA PRO A 147 -1.84 1.33 -7.53
C PRO A 147 -2.00 -0.03 -6.87
N SER A 148 -1.94 -1.10 -7.62
CA SER A 148 -1.82 -2.44 -7.06
C SER A 148 -0.34 -2.82 -6.94
N ASN A 149 0.20 -2.68 -5.74
CA ASN A 149 1.56 -3.13 -5.45
C ASN A 149 1.75 -4.64 -5.73
N THR A 150 0.71 -5.45 -5.56
CA THR A 150 0.71 -6.88 -5.91
C THR A 150 0.81 -7.10 -7.42
N ALA A 151 0.02 -6.37 -8.22
CA ALA A 151 0.09 -6.46 -9.68
C ALA A 151 1.46 -5.99 -10.19
N ARG A 152 2.00 -4.90 -9.62
CA ARG A 152 3.30 -4.35 -10.01
C ARG A 152 4.45 -5.26 -9.63
N GLY A 153 4.66 -5.53 -8.34
CA GLY A 153 5.78 -6.33 -7.84
C GLY A 153 5.65 -7.81 -8.16
N GLY A 154 4.45 -8.39 -7.97
CA GLY A 154 4.20 -9.82 -8.18
C GLY A 154 3.81 -10.19 -9.61
N GLY A 155 3.02 -9.34 -10.28
CA GLY A 155 2.47 -9.65 -11.62
C GLY A 155 3.33 -9.18 -12.79
N ILE A 156 4.16 -8.14 -12.61
CA ILE A 156 4.98 -7.57 -13.69
C ILE A 156 6.47 -7.86 -13.45
N ILE A 157 7.01 -7.38 -12.33
CA ILE A 157 8.45 -7.43 -12.09
C ILE A 157 8.92 -8.85 -11.75
N HIS A 158 8.17 -9.58 -10.95
CA HIS A 158 8.54 -10.94 -10.53
C HIS A 158 8.70 -11.94 -11.70
N PRO A 159 7.81 -12.01 -12.70
CA PRO A 159 8.02 -12.83 -13.88
C PRO A 159 9.31 -12.49 -14.65
N VAL A 160 9.65 -11.21 -14.78
CA VAL A 160 10.89 -10.76 -15.41
C VAL A 160 12.10 -11.22 -14.59
N MET A 161 12.05 -11.06 -13.28
CA MET A 161 13.07 -11.55 -12.35
C MET A 161 13.27 -13.07 -12.48
N LYS A 162 12.18 -13.84 -12.49
CA LYS A 162 12.23 -15.31 -12.66
C LYS A 162 12.87 -15.70 -13.99
N ALA A 163 12.50 -15.06 -15.09
CA ALA A 163 13.03 -15.35 -16.42
C ALA A 163 14.55 -15.14 -16.45
N ILE A 164 15.05 -14.06 -15.87
CA ILE A 164 16.49 -13.81 -15.76
C ILE A 164 17.18 -14.83 -14.84
N ALA A 165 16.62 -15.10 -13.67
CA ALA A 165 17.19 -16.08 -12.73
C ALA A 165 17.31 -17.46 -13.39
N SER A 166 16.26 -17.90 -14.07
CA SER A 166 16.23 -19.19 -14.78
C SER A 166 17.25 -19.27 -15.93
N SER A 167 17.53 -18.15 -16.62
CA SER A 167 18.54 -18.12 -17.69
C SER A 167 19.98 -18.34 -17.19
N TYR A 168 20.18 -18.24 -15.87
CA TYR A 168 21.43 -18.53 -15.17
C TYR A 168 21.34 -19.78 -14.29
N ASP A 169 20.37 -20.66 -14.54
CA ASP A 169 20.15 -21.85 -13.73
C ASP A 169 19.96 -21.58 -12.23
N SER A 170 19.43 -20.43 -11.88
CA SER A 170 19.09 -20.09 -10.51
C SER A 170 17.63 -20.43 -10.25
N ASP A 171 17.40 -21.62 -9.71
CA ASP A 171 16.08 -22.24 -9.58
C ASP A 171 15.90 -22.86 -8.19
N PRO A 172 14.84 -22.49 -7.45
CA PRO A 172 14.54 -23.09 -6.15
C PRO A 172 14.30 -24.60 -6.20
N GLU A 173 13.67 -25.13 -7.26
CA GLU A 173 13.39 -26.55 -7.40
C GLU A 173 14.67 -27.39 -7.54
N LYS A 174 15.72 -26.77 -8.08
CA LYS A 174 17.05 -27.40 -8.22
C LYS A 174 17.98 -27.11 -7.04
N GLY A 175 17.53 -26.36 -6.04
CA GLY A 175 18.38 -25.94 -4.92
C GLY A 175 19.44 -24.89 -5.28
N THR A 176 19.34 -24.23 -6.43
CA THR A 176 20.34 -23.29 -6.97
C THR A 176 19.94 -21.81 -6.80
N GLN A 177 18.96 -21.52 -5.95
CA GLN A 177 18.46 -20.18 -5.71
C GLN A 177 19.55 -19.20 -5.25
N GLY A 178 20.60 -19.68 -4.60
CA GLY A 178 21.77 -18.88 -4.14
C GLY A 178 22.58 -18.26 -5.27
N ARG A 179 22.54 -18.85 -6.50
CA ARG A 179 23.31 -18.36 -7.64
C ARG A 179 23.04 -16.87 -7.90
N MET A 180 21.75 -16.47 -8.01
CA MET A 180 21.36 -15.06 -8.09
C MET A 180 19.89 -14.81 -7.72
N GLY A 181 19.03 -15.80 -7.84
CA GLY A 181 17.59 -15.65 -7.70
C GLY A 181 17.16 -15.20 -6.31
N LYS A 182 17.80 -15.69 -5.25
CA LYS A 182 17.55 -15.26 -3.88
C LYS A 182 17.73 -13.73 -3.72
N TYR A 183 18.88 -13.22 -4.15
CA TYR A 183 19.16 -11.80 -4.11
C TYR A 183 18.15 -11.00 -4.93
N LEU A 184 17.88 -11.42 -6.16
CA LEU A 184 16.96 -10.72 -7.05
C LEU A 184 15.51 -10.76 -6.55
N ALA A 185 15.06 -11.87 -5.94
CA ALA A 185 13.73 -11.98 -5.34
C ALA A 185 13.57 -11.02 -4.15
N LEU A 186 14.60 -10.91 -3.30
CA LEU A 186 14.62 -9.95 -2.21
C LEU A 186 14.61 -8.50 -2.72
N VAL A 187 15.42 -8.17 -3.74
CA VAL A 187 15.40 -6.84 -4.37
C VAL A 187 14.03 -6.53 -4.97
N ASN A 188 13.45 -7.47 -5.73
CA ASN A 188 12.11 -7.32 -6.29
C ASN A 188 11.08 -7.01 -5.20
N TYR A 189 11.12 -7.75 -4.09
CA TYR A 189 10.20 -7.52 -2.99
C TYR A 189 10.42 -6.18 -2.29
N HIS A 190 11.65 -5.90 -1.86
CA HIS A 190 11.95 -4.71 -1.06
C HIS A 190 11.91 -3.39 -1.84
N SER A 191 11.94 -3.43 -3.18
CA SER A 191 11.64 -2.24 -4.01
C SER A 191 10.19 -1.79 -3.83
N ASN A 192 9.27 -2.73 -3.71
CA ASN A 192 7.83 -2.48 -3.70
C ASN A 192 7.34 -1.62 -2.52
N PRO A 193 7.73 -1.87 -1.25
CA PRO A 193 7.41 -0.99 -0.13
C PRO A 193 7.95 0.44 -0.28
N ILE A 194 9.17 0.60 -0.79
CA ILE A 194 9.79 1.91 -0.97
C ILE A 194 9.04 2.71 -2.04
N THR A 195 8.79 2.12 -3.20
CA THR A 195 8.06 2.79 -4.29
C THR A 195 6.61 3.04 -3.92
N SER A 196 6.01 2.17 -3.11
CA SER A 196 4.68 2.37 -2.54
C SER A 196 4.61 3.57 -1.60
N ALA A 197 5.68 3.89 -0.87
CA ALA A 197 5.76 5.10 -0.07
C ALA A 197 5.89 6.38 -0.91
N MET A 198 6.43 6.29 -2.13
CA MET A 198 6.79 7.47 -2.92
C MET A 198 5.62 8.17 -3.60
N PHE A 199 4.53 7.49 -3.90
CA PHE A 199 3.40 8.07 -4.62
C PHE A 199 2.06 7.67 -3.98
N ILE A 200 1.13 8.62 -3.89
CA ILE A 200 -0.23 8.34 -3.37
C ILE A 200 -0.87 7.19 -4.15
N THR A 201 -0.71 7.20 -5.46
CA THR A 201 -1.29 6.21 -6.38
C THR A 201 -0.51 4.90 -6.47
N ALA A 202 0.55 4.71 -5.70
CA ALA A 202 1.38 3.49 -5.79
C ALA A 202 0.83 2.30 -5.01
N THR A 203 -0.05 2.53 -4.05
CA THR A 203 -0.75 1.47 -3.32
C THR A 203 -2.09 1.96 -2.80
N ALA A 204 -3.07 1.06 -2.73
CA ALA A 204 -4.45 1.38 -2.39
C ALA A 204 -4.63 2.13 -1.05
N PRO A 205 -3.93 1.82 0.04
CA PRO A 205 -4.14 2.49 1.33
C PRO A 205 -3.55 3.90 1.45
N ASN A 206 -2.67 4.36 0.54
CA ASN A 206 -2.10 5.71 0.65
C ASN A 206 -3.14 6.85 0.62
N PRO A 207 -4.15 6.83 -0.27
CA PRO A 207 -5.22 7.83 -0.23
C PRO A 207 -6.01 7.83 1.08
N LEU A 208 -6.12 6.69 1.77
CA LEU A 208 -6.73 6.63 3.12
C LEU A 208 -5.90 7.43 4.13
N VAL A 209 -4.58 7.35 4.07
CA VAL A 209 -3.68 8.16 4.90
C VAL A 209 -3.93 9.66 4.66
N VAL A 210 -4.06 10.08 3.40
CA VAL A 210 -4.39 11.47 3.04
C VAL A 210 -5.69 11.93 3.68
N ASP A 211 -6.74 11.12 3.59
CA ASP A 211 -8.06 11.40 4.16
C ASP A 211 -8.01 11.50 5.70
N ILE A 212 -7.32 10.56 6.36
CA ILE A 212 -7.18 10.56 7.82
C ILE A 212 -6.40 11.80 8.29
N VAL A 213 -5.29 12.14 7.62
CA VAL A 213 -4.49 13.34 7.97
C VAL A 213 -5.33 14.60 7.83
N ALA A 214 -6.06 14.77 6.73
CA ALA A 214 -6.92 15.91 6.51
C ALA A 214 -8.02 16.02 7.58
N LYS A 215 -8.69 14.92 7.91
CA LYS A 215 -9.75 14.87 8.94
C LYS A 215 -9.20 15.17 10.34
N THR A 216 -8.06 14.61 10.69
CA THR A 216 -7.45 14.77 12.02
C THR A 216 -6.96 16.23 12.22
N THR A 217 -6.53 16.90 11.17
CA THR A 217 -6.04 18.29 11.22
C THR A 217 -7.09 19.33 10.83
N ASN A 218 -8.37 18.94 10.72
CA ASN A 218 -9.46 19.81 10.25
C ASN A 218 -9.11 20.52 8.92
N THR A 219 -8.54 19.76 7.98
CA THR A 219 -8.10 20.22 6.64
C THR A 219 -6.94 21.20 6.62
N ASN A 220 -6.26 21.45 7.76
CA ASN A 220 -5.07 22.31 7.79
C ASN A 220 -3.88 21.68 7.06
N ILE A 221 -3.81 20.34 7.02
CA ILE A 221 -2.81 19.61 6.24
C ILE A 221 -3.51 18.92 5.09
N HIS A 222 -3.15 19.29 3.87
CA HIS A 222 -3.64 18.67 2.64
C HIS A 222 -2.48 18.09 1.84
N LEU A 223 -2.42 16.76 1.78
CA LEU A 223 -1.41 16.02 1.02
C LEU A 223 -1.92 15.80 -0.42
N SER A 224 -1.68 16.78 -1.31
CA SER A 224 -1.93 16.58 -2.74
C SER A 224 -0.99 15.50 -3.32
N TRP A 225 -1.32 14.98 -4.51
CA TRP A 225 -0.46 14.01 -5.17
C TRP A 225 0.97 14.56 -5.38
N SER A 226 1.09 15.81 -5.84
CA SER A 226 2.38 16.47 -6.06
C SER A 226 3.13 16.77 -4.76
N THR A 227 2.43 17.20 -3.71
CA THR A 227 3.02 17.41 -2.38
C THR A 227 3.61 16.12 -1.82
N TRP A 228 2.86 15.03 -1.89
CA TRP A 228 3.32 13.71 -1.46
C TRP A 228 4.53 13.24 -2.29
N ALA A 229 4.41 13.25 -3.63
CA ALA A 229 5.48 12.80 -4.51
C ALA A 229 6.76 13.62 -4.30
N LEU A 230 6.66 14.94 -4.16
CA LEU A 230 7.81 15.82 -3.88
C LEU A 230 8.41 15.54 -2.48
N ALA A 231 7.58 15.38 -1.47
CA ALA A 231 8.03 15.05 -0.12
C ALA A 231 8.79 13.72 -0.06
N MET A 232 8.29 12.71 -0.75
CA MET A 232 8.85 11.35 -0.73
C MET A 232 9.97 11.14 -1.77
N LEU A 233 10.22 12.11 -2.67
CA LEU A 233 11.16 11.97 -3.77
C LEU A 233 12.56 11.67 -3.28
N LEU A 234 13.16 12.55 -2.50
CA LEU A 234 14.56 12.41 -2.09
C LEU A 234 14.79 11.24 -1.13
N PRO A 235 14.00 11.05 -0.06
CA PRO A 235 14.16 9.88 0.81
C PRO A 235 13.88 8.57 0.07
N GLY A 236 12.90 8.53 -0.84
CA GLY A 236 12.60 7.36 -1.64
C GLY A 236 13.72 7.00 -2.62
N LEU A 237 14.29 7.98 -3.33
CA LEU A 237 15.43 7.75 -4.21
C LEU A 237 16.67 7.27 -3.44
N ALA A 238 16.91 7.85 -2.25
CA ALA A 238 18.01 7.40 -1.38
C ALA A 238 17.79 5.94 -0.93
N ALA A 239 16.56 5.58 -0.55
CA ALA A 239 16.22 4.22 -0.16
C ALA A 239 16.36 3.23 -1.34
N ILE A 240 15.88 3.58 -2.54
CA ILE A 240 16.04 2.76 -3.76
C ILE A 240 17.52 2.58 -4.13
N ALA A 241 18.33 3.61 -3.97
CA ALA A 241 19.77 3.51 -4.23
C ALA A 241 20.50 2.62 -3.22
N LEU A 242 20.11 2.68 -1.95
CA LEU A 242 20.77 1.95 -0.86
C LEU A 242 20.29 0.48 -0.75
N MET A 243 19.02 0.21 -0.95
CA MET A 243 18.41 -1.10 -0.73
C MET A 243 19.10 -2.24 -1.49
N PRO A 244 19.38 -2.16 -2.82
CA PRO A 244 20.06 -3.25 -3.51
C PRO A 244 21.48 -3.51 -2.98
N LEU A 245 22.20 -2.48 -2.52
CA LEU A 245 23.53 -2.62 -1.91
C LEU A 245 23.47 -3.32 -0.56
N VAL A 246 22.53 -2.95 0.28
CA VAL A 246 22.30 -3.59 1.60
C VAL A 246 21.97 -5.07 1.40
N LEU A 247 21.06 -5.38 0.52
CA LEU A 247 20.69 -6.77 0.23
C LEU A 247 21.86 -7.55 -0.42
N TYR A 248 22.66 -6.90 -1.27
CA TYR A 248 23.85 -7.51 -1.84
C TYR A 248 24.90 -7.86 -0.79
N PHE A 249 25.02 -7.03 0.24
CA PHE A 249 25.94 -7.27 1.35
C PHE A 249 25.50 -8.43 2.24
N PHE A 250 24.20 -8.47 2.61
CA PHE A 250 23.68 -9.51 3.53
C PHE A 250 23.32 -10.83 2.82
N TYR A 251 22.99 -10.78 1.53
CA TYR A 251 22.60 -11.91 0.69
C TYR A 251 23.35 -11.90 -0.65
N PRO A 252 24.69 -12.00 -0.61
CA PRO A 252 25.50 -11.89 -1.84
C PRO A 252 25.16 -13.03 -2.81
N PRO A 253 24.93 -12.73 -4.10
CA PRO A 253 24.75 -13.75 -5.11
C PRO A 253 26.09 -14.46 -5.39
N GLU A 254 26.03 -15.76 -5.68
CA GLU A 254 27.20 -16.52 -6.12
C GLU A 254 27.68 -16.03 -7.50
N ILE A 255 26.76 -15.78 -8.43
CA ILE A 255 27.04 -15.20 -9.73
C ILE A 255 27.01 -13.68 -9.62
N LYS A 256 28.19 -13.05 -9.75
CA LYS A 256 28.33 -11.57 -9.67
C LYS A 256 28.38 -10.91 -11.04
N GLN A 257 28.92 -11.60 -12.04
CA GLN A 257 29.05 -11.11 -13.42
C GLN A 257 28.03 -11.82 -14.31
N THR A 258 27.26 -11.04 -15.06
CA THR A 258 26.16 -11.52 -15.89
C THR A 258 26.27 -10.96 -17.31
N PRO A 259 27.35 -11.28 -18.06
CA PRO A 259 27.62 -10.68 -19.36
C PRO A 259 26.50 -10.94 -20.38
N ASN A 260 25.82 -12.08 -20.27
CA ASN A 260 24.77 -12.50 -21.21
C ASN A 260 23.38 -11.97 -20.84
N ALA A 261 23.17 -11.37 -19.67
CA ALA A 261 21.86 -10.91 -19.24
C ALA A 261 21.30 -9.77 -20.11
N ALA A 262 22.18 -8.86 -20.53
CA ALA A 262 21.80 -7.78 -21.45
C ALA A 262 21.36 -8.34 -22.81
N GLU A 263 22.04 -9.37 -23.32
CA GLU A 263 21.70 -10.03 -24.59
C GLU A 263 20.39 -10.81 -24.46
N PHE A 264 20.21 -11.56 -23.36
CA PHE A 264 18.93 -12.22 -23.05
C PHE A 264 17.76 -11.23 -23.01
N ALA A 265 17.95 -10.07 -22.36
CA ALA A 265 16.91 -9.03 -22.32
C ALA A 265 16.61 -8.46 -23.71
N LYS A 266 17.62 -8.24 -24.55
CA LYS A 266 17.42 -7.82 -25.94
C LYS A 266 16.70 -8.88 -26.76
N GLN A 267 17.01 -10.15 -26.56
CA GLN A 267 16.28 -11.25 -27.19
C GLN A 267 14.81 -11.24 -26.77
N LYS A 268 14.51 -11.06 -25.48
CA LYS A 268 13.13 -10.94 -24.99
C LYS A 268 12.39 -9.73 -25.59
N LEU A 269 13.07 -8.60 -25.73
CA LEU A 269 12.53 -7.42 -26.43
C LEU A 269 12.27 -7.70 -27.92
N ALA A 270 13.16 -8.44 -28.60
CA ALA A 270 12.98 -8.85 -29.98
C ALA A 270 11.81 -9.84 -30.13
N GLU A 271 11.64 -10.79 -29.21
CA GLU A 271 10.46 -11.69 -29.16
C GLU A 271 9.15 -10.92 -28.98
N GLN A 272 9.13 -9.83 -28.19
CA GLN A 272 7.97 -8.94 -28.07
C GLN A 272 7.72 -8.12 -29.36
N GLY A 273 8.72 -7.99 -30.21
CA GLY A 273 8.65 -7.18 -31.42
C GLY A 273 8.63 -5.66 -31.17
N PRO A 274 8.35 -4.86 -32.20
CA PRO A 274 8.24 -3.41 -32.06
C PRO A 274 7.07 -3.04 -31.14
N MET A 275 7.13 -1.83 -30.53
CA MET A 275 6.04 -1.36 -29.67
C MET A 275 4.69 -1.42 -30.40
N SER A 276 3.77 -2.19 -29.83
CA SER A 276 2.40 -2.32 -30.34
C SER A 276 1.63 -0.99 -30.23
N ARG A 277 0.51 -0.88 -30.96
CA ARG A 277 -0.39 0.25 -30.82
C ARG A 277 -0.89 0.40 -29.36
N GLY A 278 -1.21 -0.72 -28.70
CA GLY A 278 -1.65 -0.72 -27.31
C GLY A 278 -0.59 -0.19 -26.35
N GLU A 279 0.66 -0.61 -26.50
CA GLU A 279 1.78 -0.11 -25.67
C GLU A 279 2.01 1.39 -25.86
N LYS A 280 1.96 1.91 -27.10
CA LYS A 280 2.12 3.34 -27.39
C LYS A 280 1.01 4.17 -26.77
N ILE A 281 -0.25 3.71 -26.89
CA ILE A 281 -1.41 4.37 -26.28
C ILE A 281 -1.28 4.34 -24.74
N MET A 282 -0.93 3.18 -24.17
CA MET A 282 -0.75 3.06 -22.73
C MET A 282 0.34 4.01 -22.21
N LEU A 283 1.46 4.12 -22.93
CA LEU A 283 2.55 5.04 -22.58
C LEU A 283 2.09 6.51 -22.66
N ALA A 284 1.32 6.88 -23.69
CA ALA A 284 0.76 8.22 -23.81
C ALA A 284 -0.21 8.54 -22.66
N ILE A 285 -1.10 7.60 -22.31
CA ILE A 285 -2.03 7.76 -21.19
C ILE A 285 -1.27 7.85 -19.87
N PHE A 286 -0.22 7.06 -19.69
CA PHE A 286 0.68 7.14 -18.54
C PHE A 286 1.26 8.56 -18.38
N ALA A 287 1.76 9.15 -19.48
CA ALA A 287 2.26 10.51 -19.45
C ALA A 287 1.17 11.55 -19.12
N ILE A 288 -0.03 11.40 -19.68
CA ILE A 288 -1.18 12.28 -19.39
C ILE A 288 -1.55 12.20 -17.91
N LEU A 289 -1.64 11.01 -17.33
CA LEU A 289 -1.95 10.82 -15.90
C LEU A 289 -0.91 11.51 -15.03
N LEU A 290 0.38 11.34 -15.31
CA LEU A 290 1.44 12.00 -14.54
C LEU A 290 1.37 13.52 -14.63
N ILE A 291 1.15 14.07 -15.83
CA ILE A 291 1.02 15.51 -16.04
C ILE A 291 -0.17 16.07 -15.24
N LEU A 292 -1.30 15.39 -15.24
CA LEU A 292 -2.50 15.83 -14.53
C LEU A 292 -2.34 15.70 -13.01
N TRP A 293 -1.84 14.57 -12.51
CA TRP A 293 -1.60 14.37 -11.08
C TRP A 293 -0.51 15.29 -10.52
N ALA A 294 0.52 15.59 -11.30
CA ALA A 294 1.54 16.57 -10.93
C ALA A 294 0.99 18.02 -10.90
N GLY A 295 -0.23 18.25 -11.38
CA GLY A 295 -0.84 19.58 -11.37
C GLY A 295 -0.28 20.54 -12.41
N VAL A 296 0.38 20.01 -13.47
CA VAL A 296 1.01 20.84 -14.52
C VAL A 296 0.04 21.82 -15.16
N PRO A 297 -1.22 21.48 -15.48
CA PRO A 297 -2.17 22.46 -16.03
C PRO A 297 -2.42 23.65 -15.10
N ALA A 298 -2.55 23.38 -13.80
CA ALA A 298 -2.73 24.46 -12.81
C ALA A 298 -1.48 25.33 -12.67
N MET A 299 -0.29 24.77 -12.81
CA MET A 299 0.98 25.52 -12.77
C MET A 299 1.14 26.43 -14.00
N LEU A 300 0.74 25.95 -15.18
CA LEU A 300 0.93 26.68 -16.43
C LEU A 300 -0.20 27.69 -16.73
N PHE A 301 -1.44 27.32 -16.42
CA PHE A 301 -2.62 28.09 -16.82
C PHE A 301 -3.42 28.68 -15.64
N GLY A 302 -3.02 28.38 -14.42
CA GLY A 302 -3.65 28.89 -13.21
C GLY A 302 -4.57 27.89 -12.51
N LYS A 303 -4.93 28.17 -11.26
CA LYS A 303 -5.66 27.26 -10.36
C LYS A 303 -7.00 26.76 -10.90
N ALA A 304 -7.64 27.52 -11.81
CA ALA A 304 -8.90 27.12 -12.45
C ALA A 304 -8.76 25.86 -13.33
N TYR A 305 -7.54 25.52 -13.74
CA TYR A 305 -7.22 24.33 -14.54
C TYR A 305 -6.72 23.15 -13.71
N ALA A 306 -6.83 23.22 -12.39
CA ALA A 306 -6.53 22.09 -11.52
C ALA A 306 -7.52 20.95 -11.77
N VAL A 307 -7.00 19.72 -11.96
CA VAL A 307 -7.80 18.52 -12.11
C VAL A 307 -7.67 17.69 -10.84
N ASP A 308 -8.80 17.31 -10.27
CA ASP A 308 -8.84 16.43 -9.10
C ASP A 308 -8.23 15.05 -9.42
N ALA A 309 -7.62 14.41 -8.41
CA ALA A 309 -6.92 13.15 -8.60
C ALA A 309 -7.85 12.01 -9.07
N THR A 310 -9.08 11.97 -8.58
CA THR A 310 -10.08 10.96 -8.97
C THR A 310 -10.57 11.23 -10.41
N THR A 311 -10.83 12.49 -10.74
CA THR A 311 -11.18 12.89 -12.10
C THR A 311 -10.08 12.52 -13.08
N THR A 312 -8.81 12.73 -12.71
CA THR A 312 -7.64 12.31 -13.51
C THR A 312 -7.66 10.79 -13.78
N ALA A 313 -7.93 9.98 -12.76
CA ALA A 313 -8.05 8.54 -12.93
C ALA A 313 -9.18 8.17 -13.90
N PHE A 314 -10.36 8.80 -13.80
CA PHE A 314 -11.47 8.58 -14.74
C PHE A 314 -11.12 9.00 -16.16
N ILE A 315 -10.37 10.09 -16.35
CA ILE A 315 -9.85 10.49 -17.69
C ILE A 315 -8.98 9.36 -18.25
N GLY A 316 -8.03 8.83 -17.46
CA GLY A 316 -7.17 7.74 -17.91
C GLY A 316 -7.94 6.48 -18.32
N LEU A 317 -8.89 6.04 -17.48
CA LEU A 317 -9.72 4.88 -17.78
C LEU A 317 -10.60 5.11 -19.03
N SER A 318 -11.20 6.30 -19.15
CA SER A 318 -12.01 6.66 -20.32
C SER A 318 -11.21 6.62 -21.62
N LEU A 319 -9.97 7.14 -21.60
CA LEU A 319 -9.07 7.08 -22.74
C LEU A 319 -8.69 5.64 -23.11
N LEU A 320 -8.47 4.76 -22.11
CA LEU A 320 -8.21 3.34 -22.35
C LEU A 320 -9.40 2.62 -22.98
N LEU A 321 -10.62 2.94 -22.57
CA LEU A 321 -11.85 2.39 -23.15
C LEU A 321 -12.09 2.94 -24.57
N LEU A 322 -11.98 4.25 -24.77
CA LEU A 322 -12.19 4.90 -26.09
C LEU A 322 -11.15 4.46 -27.12
N SER A 323 -9.92 4.21 -26.69
CA SER A 323 -8.85 3.73 -27.59
C SER A 323 -8.95 2.23 -27.90
N GLY A 324 -9.79 1.48 -27.18
CA GLY A 324 -9.93 0.03 -27.30
C GLY A 324 -8.76 -0.77 -26.69
N VAL A 325 -7.85 -0.14 -25.95
CA VAL A 325 -6.81 -0.87 -25.18
C VAL A 325 -7.45 -1.74 -24.12
N LEU A 326 -8.44 -1.18 -23.39
CA LEU A 326 -9.33 -1.94 -22.53
C LEU A 326 -10.72 -1.97 -23.11
N THR A 327 -11.41 -3.09 -22.90
CA THR A 327 -12.84 -3.25 -23.18
C THR A 327 -13.64 -3.19 -21.89
N TRP A 328 -14.95 -3.00 -21.97
CA TRP A 328 -15.81 -3.07 -20.79
C TRP A 328 -15.74 -4.44 -20.09
N ASP A 329 -15.58 -5.50 -20.88
CA ASP A 329 -15.38 -6.86 -20.37
C ASP A 329 -14.07 -7.01 -19.55
N ASP A 330 -12.99 -6.34 -19.96
CA ASP A 330 -11.74 -6.28 -19.15
C ASP A 330 -12.01 -5.63 -17.79
N ILE A 331 -12.82 -4.57 -17.76
CA ILE A 331 -13.18 -3.87 -16.50
C ILE A 331 -14.05 -4.75 -15.61
N LEU A 332 -15.06 -5.41 -16.17
CA LEU A 332 -15.93 -6.32 -15.41
C LEU A 332 -15.16 -7.52 -14.84
N LYS A 333 -14.15 -8.00 -15.56
CA LYS A 333 -13.29 -9.11 -15.14
C LYS A 333 -12.18 -8.71 -14.17
N GLU A 334 -11.96 -7.41 -13.94
CA GLU A 334 -10.95 -6.94 -12.96
C GLU A 334 -11.52 -7.07 -11.53
N LYS A 335 -11.61 -8.32 -11.07
CA LYS A 335 -12.17 -8.69 -9.76
C LYS A 335 -11.51 -7.94 -8.61
N SER A 336 -10.20 -7.68 -8.72
CA SER A 336 -9.43 -6.98 -7.69
C SER A 336 -9.91 -5.54 -7.48
N ALA A 337 -10.30 -4.84 -8.57
CA ALA A 337 -10.84 -3.49 -8.47
C ALA A 337 -12.19 -3.47 -7.76
N TRP A 338 -13.13 -4.33 -8.16
CA TRP A 338 -14.48 -4.40 -7.58
C TRP A 338 -14.46 -4.88 -6.13
N ASP A 339 -13.63 -5.89 -5.83
CA ASP A 339 -13.43 -6.35 -4.46
C ASP A 339 -12.86 -5.20 -3.60
N THR A 340 -11.87 -4.45 -4.11
CA THR A 340 -11.27 -3.31 -3.41
C THR A 340 -12.29 -2.20 -3.15
N ILE A 341 -13.11 -1.82 -4.11
CA ILE A 341 -14.19 -0.85 -3.92
C ILE A 341 -15.09 -1.29 -2.76
N THR A 342 -15.46 -2.58 -2.72
CA THR A 342 -16.39 -3.12 -1.73
C THR A 342 -15.80 -3.08 -0.32
N TRP A 343 -14.65 -3.71 -0.12
CA TRP A 343 -14.09 -3.83 1.23
C TRP A 343 -13.51 -2.52 1.75
N PHE A 344 -12.95 -1.71 0.87
CA PHE A 344 -12.35 -0.46 1.28
C PHE A 344 -13.42 0.56 1.70
N ALA A 345 -14.53 0.65 0.96
CA ALA A 345 -15.65 1.49 1.35
C ALA A 345 -16.21 1.11 2.74
N ALA A 346 -16.36 -0.18 3.03
CA ALA A 346 -16.84 -0.64 4.34
C ALA A 346 -15.89 -0.25 5.48
N LEU A 347 -14.57 -0.47 5.32
CA LEU A 347 -13.58 -0.12 6.34
C LEU A 347 -13.47 1.40 6.54
N VAL A 348 -13.47 2.18 5.46
CA VAL A 348 -13.47 3.65 5.54
C VAL A 348 -14.72 4.18 6.23
N MET A 349 -15.89 3.60 5.96
CA MET A 349 -17.14 3.94 6.63
C MET A 349 -17.02 3.70 8.13
N MET A 350 -16.61 2.50 8.57
CA MET A 350 -16.46 2.19 9.99
C MET A 350 -15.46 3.13 10.68
N ALA A 351 -14.29 3.37 10.08
CA ALA A 351 -13.29 4.30 10.63
C ALA A 351 -13.82 5.74 10.72
N THR A 352 -14.58 6.18 9.73
CA THR A 352 -15.20 7.50 9.70
C THR A 352 -16.19 7.67 10.85
N PHE A 353 -17.05 6.67 11.10
CA PHE A 353 -18.01 6.74 12.20
C PHE A 353 -17.37 6.55 13.57
N LEU A 354 -16.33 5.73 13.71
CA LEU A 354 -15.53 5.67 14.94
C LEU A 354 -14.95 7.04 15.30
N ASN A 355 -14.46 7.79 14.29
CA ASN A 355 -13.99 9.15 14.51
C ASN A 355 -15.12 10.13 14.85
N LYS A 356 -16.23 10.11 14.10
CA LYS A 356 -17.41 10.97 14.33
C LYS A 356 -18.04 10.76 15.72
N LEU A 357 -18.04 9.53 16.22
CA LEU A 357 -18.55 9.16 17.53
C LEU A 357 -17.55 9.43 18.68
N GLY A 358 -16.38 10.01 18.38
CA GLY A 358 -15.39 10.46 19.36
C GLY A 358 -14.44 9.38 19.88
N LEU A 359 -14.50 8.13 19.41
CA LEU A 359 -13.67 7.06 19.91
C LEU A 359 -12.19 7.29 19.59
N ILE A 360 -11.86 7.80 18.40
CA ILE A 360 -10.47 8.08 18.02
C ILE A 360 -9.87 9.15 18.93
N THR A 361 -10.64 10.20 19.24
CA THR A 361 -10.24 11.26 20.16
C THR A 361 -9.99 10.72 21.58
N TRP A 362 -10.91 9.88 22.08
CA TRP A 362 -10.76 9.22 23.40
C TRP A 362 -9.51 8.35 23.47
N PHE A 363 -9.31 7.47 22.48
CA PHE A 363 -8.16 6.58 22.43
C PHE A 363 -6.84 7.35 22.30
N SER A 364 -6.83 8.40 21.47
CA SER A 364 -5.68 9.29 21.31
C SER A 364 -5.31 10.00 22.60
N ALA A 365 -6.30 10.49 23.37
CA ALA A 365 -6.08 11.10 24.67
C ALA A 365 -5.52 10.10 25.70
N MET A 366 -6.05 8.88 25.73
CA MET A 366 -5.53 7.82 26.59
C MET A 366 -4.07 7.49 26.26
N LEU A 367 -3.74 7.37 24.97
CA LEU A 367 -2.39 7.03 24.52
C LEU A 367 -1.42 8.20 24.78
N SER A 368 -1.80 9.45 24.49
CA SER A 368 -0.96 10.63 24.74
C SER A 368 -0.69 10.83 26.23
N ASN A 369 -1.70 10.73 27.09
CA ASN A 369 -1.51 10.81 28.55
C ASN A 369 -0.54 9.75 29.07
N SER A 370 -0.63 8.52 28.56
CA SER A 370 0.28 7.42 28.96
C SER A 370 1.73 7.72 28.56
N ILE A 371 1.95 8.37 27.41
CA ILE A 371 3.30 8.70 26.92
C ILE A 371 3.83 9.96 27.60
N GLU A 372 2.98 10.94 27.91
CA GLU A 372 3.37 12.19 28.57
C GLU A 372 4.04 11.93 29.92
N HIS A 373 3.58 10.94 30.67
CA HIS A 373 4.20 10.52 31.94
C HIS A 373 5.64 10.04 31.81
N LEU A 374 6.11 9.70 30.60
CA LEU A 374 7.50 9.29 30.36
C LEU A 374 8.48 10.48 30.28
N GLY A 375 7.99 11.73 30.14
CA GLY A 375 8.81 12.94 30.11
C GLY A 375 9.79 13.05 28.92
N ILE A 376 9.52 12.36 27.80
CA ILE A 376 10.48 12.21 26.68
C ILE A 376 10.34 13.31 25.60
N GLY A 377 9.47 14.28 25.79
CA GLY A 377 9.20 15.34 24.81
C GLY A 377 8.60 14.82 23.49
N TRP A 378 8.22 15.75 22.60
CA TRP A 378 7.52 15.38 21.37
C TRP A 378 8.34 14.53 20.41
N MET A 379 9.66 14.71 20.30
CA MET A 379 10.52 13.90 19.43
C MET A 379 10.60 12.45 19.89
N GLY A 380 10.82 12.23 21.17
CA GLY A 380 10.83 10.88 21.75
C GLY A 380 9.47 10.21 21.66
N ALA A 381 8.39 10.95 21.93
CA ALA A 381 7.02 10.48 21.80
C ALA A 381 6.68 10.09 20.36
N SER A 382 7.03 10.93 19.38
CA SER A 382 6.85 10.64 17.95
C SER A 382 7.63 9.41 17.51
N ALA A 383 8.88 9.28 17.96
CA ALA A 383 9.70 8.09 17.67
C ALA A 383 9.08 6.82 18.27
N LEU A 384 8.62 6.85 19.52
CA LEU A 384 7.95 5.72 20.17
C LEU A 384 6.67 5.33 19.44
N LEU A 385 5.81 6.30 19.12
CA LEU A 385 4.58 6.08 18.39
C LEU A 385 4.84 5.50 16.98
N LEU A 386 5.81 6.06 16.26
CA LEU A 386 6.19 5.61 14.93
C LEU A 386 6.69 4.16 14.94
N LEU A 387 7.57 3.81 15.88
CA LEU A 387 8.09 2.46 16.02
C LEU A 387 7.00 1.47 16.46
N ALA A 388 6.19 1.83 17.44
CA ALA A 388 5.07 1.01 17.90
C ALA A 388 4.08 0.76 16.75
N TYR A 389 3.70 1.81 16.02
CA TYR A 389 2.84 1.71 14.84
C TYR A 389 3.45 0.79 13.80
N MET A 390 4.69 1.03 13.38
CA MET A 390 5.32 0.26 12.31
C MET A 390 5.48 -1.22 12.65
N TYR A 391 5.99 -1.54 13.84
CA TYR A 391 6.25 -2.94 14.23
C TYR A 391 5.00 -3.70 14.70
N ALA A 392 3.90 -3.01 15.02
CA ALA A 392 2.60 -3.66 15.19
C ALA A 392 2.15 -4.43 13.93
N HIS A 393 2.73 -4.12 12.77
CA HIS A 393 2.41 -4.81 11.51
C HIS A 393 2.77 -6.31 11.50
N TYR A 394 3.62 -6.78 12.40
CA TYR A 394 3.78 -8.22 12.62
C TYR A 394 2.47 -8.94 12.97
N MET A 395 1.49 -8.22 13.51
CA MET A 395 0.17 -8.74 13.85
C MET A 395 -0.86 -8.62 12.72
N PHE A 396 -0.52 -7.94 11.62
CA PHE A 396 -1.44 -7.66 10.54
C PHE A 396 -1.02 -8.33 9.22
N ALA A 397 -1.96 -9.01 8.58
CA ALA A 397 -1.78 -9.59 7.24
C ALA A 397 -2.30 -8.67 6.11
N SER A 398 -2.67 -7.43 6.44
CA SER A 398 -3.20 -6.44 5.51
C SER A 398 -2.75 -5.05 5.91
N THR A 399 -2.05 -4.38 5.01
CA THR A 399 -1.62 -2.99 5.17
C THR A 399 -2.80 -2.05 5.41
N THR A 400 -3.89 -2.25 4.65
CA THR A 400 -5.09 -1.41 4.79
C THR A 400 -5.78 -1.61 6.13
N ALA A 401 -5.91 -2.86 6.59
CA ALA A 401 -6.50 -3.15 7.91
C ALA A 401 -5.68 -2.48 9.03
N HIS A 402 -4.35 -2.54 8.96
CA HIS A 402 -3.47 -1.87 9.93
C HIS A 402 -3.65 -0.35 9.93
N ILE A 403 -3.57 0.29 8.76
CA ILE A 403 -3.74 1.75 8.63
C ILE A 403 -5.10 2.16 9.15
N THR A 404 -6.17 1.46 8.75
CA THR A 404 -7.53 1.75 9.19
C THR A 404 -7.69 1.65 10.70
N ALA A 405 -7.06 0.63 11.30
CA ALA A 405 -7.17 0.37 12.74
C ALA A 405 -6.35 1.36 13.60
N MET A 406 -5.16 1.75 13.15
CA MET A 406 -4.19 2.38 14.05
C MET A 406 -3.74 3.80 13.64
N PHE A 407 -3.69 4.11 12.33
CA PHE A 407 -3.08 5.35 11.87
C PHE A 407 -3.70 6.59 12.51
N GLY A 408 -5.03 6.71 12.50
CA GLY A 408 -5.73 7.89 13.01
C GLY A 408 -5.46 8.18 14.47
N ALA A 409 -5.51 7.15 15.31
CA ALA A 409 -5.27 7.27 16.75
C ALA A 409 -3.81 7.62 17.08
N PHE A 410 -2.86 6.96 16.42
CA PHE A 410 -1.43 7.22 16.62
C PHE A 410 -1.02 8.59 16.10
N TYR A 411 -1.54 9.00 14.95
CA TYR A 411 -1.29 10.33 14.40
C TYR A 411 -1.85 11.43 15.32
N ALA A 412 -3.11 11.30 15.75
CA ALA A 412 -3.74 12.25 16.66
C ALA A 412 -3.01 12.32 18.02
N ALA A 413 -2.55 11.18 18.55
CA ALA A 413 -1.75 11.16 19.80
C ALA A 413 -0.42 11.90 19.65
N GLY A 414 0.28 11.74 18.52
CA GLY A 414 1.50 12.49 18.23
C GLY A 414 1.27 14.00 18.17
N LEU A 415 0.19 14.43 17.53
CA LEU A 415 -0.20 15.84 17.51
C LEU A 415 -0.50 16.39 18.91
N ALA A 416 -1.22 15.64 19.73
CA ALA A 416 -1.52 16.01 21.11
C ALA A 416 -0.25 16.15 21.98
N LEU A 417 0.82 15.39 21.66
CA LEU A 417 2.14 15.46 22.30
C LEU A 417 3.06 16.53 21.70
N GLY A 418 2.57 17.34 20.77
CA GLY A 418 3.29 18.48 20.19
C GLY A 418 4.12 18.17 18.94
N ALA A 419 3.92 17.02 18.30
CA ALA A 419 4.60 16.71 17.04
C ALA A 419 4.19 17.71 15.94
N PRO A 420 5.15 18.23 15.13
CA PRO A 420 4.81 19.04 13.97
C PRO A 420 3.92 18.27 12.99
N PRO A 421 2.72 18.78 12.66
CA PRO A 421 1.70 17.96 11.96
C PRO A 421 2.16 17.39 10.62
N MET A 422 2.79 18.19 9.78
CA MET A 422 3.25 17.75 8.46
C MET A 422 4.41 16.75 8.55
N LEU A 423 5.38 17.01 9.43
CA LEU A 423 6.51 16.11 9.67
C LEU A 423 6.02 14.71 10.10
N PHE A 424 5.14 14.69 11.11
CA PHE A 424 4.66 13.44 11.66
C PHE A 424 3.72 12.70 10.68
N ALA A 425 2.90 13.43 9.91
CA ALA A 425 2.10 12.86 8.83
C ALA A 425 2.97 12.14 7.80
N LEU A 426 4.06 12.77 7.34
CA LEU A 426 4.96 12.19 6.35
C LEU A 426 5.73 10.98 6.88
N LEU A 427 6.19 11.03 8.14
CA LEU A 427 6.84 9.87 8.79
C LEU A 427 5.89 8.68 8.92
N MET A 428 4.66 8.93 9.40
CA MET A 428 3.64 7.88 9.53
C MET A 428 3.21 7.34 8.16
N ALA A 429 3.11 8.21 7.14
CA ALA A 429 2.81 7.81 5.77
C ALA A 429 3.89 6.90 5.18
N ALA A 430 5.17 7.26 5.36
CA ALA A 430 6.29 6.42 4.95
C ALA A 430 6.30 5.08 5.68
N ALA A 431 6.14 5.07 7.01
CA ALA A 431 6.07 3.87 7.81
C ALA A 431 4.95 2.93 7.38
N SER A 432 3.80 3.48 6.97
CA SER A 432 2.63 2.72 6.47
C SER A 432 2.92 1.88 5.22
N SER A 433 3.93 2.24 4.45
CA SER A 433 4.42 1.43 3.32
C SER A 433 5.65 0.60 3.69
N ILE A 434 6.59 1.15 4.45
CA ILE A 434 7.83 0.45 4.85
C ILE A 434 7.51 -0.79 5.70
N MET A 435 6.49 -0.75 6.54
CA MET A 435 6.06 -1.90 7.36
C MET A 435 5.72 -3.16 6.53
N MET A 436 5.41 -3.00 5.24
CA MET A 436 5.19 -4.14 4.35
C MET A 436 6.42 -5.04 4.20
N THR A 437 7.63 -4.56 4.55
CA THR A 437 8.87 -5.37 4.47
C THR A 437 8.92 -6.53 5.46
N LEU A 438 8.17 -6.46 6.57
CA LEU A 438 8.43 -7.27 7.78
C LEU A 438 8.16 -8.77 7.60
N THR A 439 7.04 -9.17 7.01
CA THR A 439 6.61 -10.56 7.01
C THR A 439 6.24 -11.07 5.62
N HIS A 440 6.21 -12.39 5.47
CA HIS A 440 5.79 -13.06 4.23
C HIS A 440 4.27 -12.97 3.98
N TYR A 441 3.53 -12.36 4.89
CA TYR A 441 2.08 -12.10 4.78
C TYR A 441 1.73 -10.62 4.91
N ALA A 442 2.70 -9.71 5.02
CA ALA A 442 2.49 -8.29 5.31
C ALA A 442 1.58 -7.56 4.30
N THR A 443 1.64 -7.97 3.04
CA THR A 443 0.83 -7.40 1.94
C THR A 443 0.56 -8.47 0.89
N GLY A 444 -0.32 -8.18 -0.07
CA GLY A 444 -0.66 -9.13 -1.15
C GLY A 444 0.53 -9.54 -2.04
N THR A 445 1.56 -8.72 -2.14
CA THR A 445 2.80 -9.03 -2.88
C THR A 445 3.66 -10.07 -2.18
N SER A 446 3.67 -10.07 -0.84
CA SER A 446 4.53 -10.94 -0.03
C SER A 446 4.35 -12.42 -0.34
N PRO A 447 3.14 -13.00 -0.27
CA PRO A 447 2.97 -14.44 -0.52
C PRO A 447 3.25 -14.84 -1.97
N VAL A 448 3.13 -13.93 -2.93
CA VAL A 448 3.44 -14.19 -4.34
C VAL A 448 4.93 -14.39 -4.54
N ILE A 449 5.76 -13.47 -4.00
CA ILE A 449 7.21 -13.53 -4.18
C ILE A 449 7.82 -14.58 -3.24
N PHE A 450 7.39 -14.63 -1.97
CA PHE A 450 7.84 -15.66 -1.03
C PHE A 450 7.48 -17.07 -1.49
N GLY A 451 6.25 -17.26 -1.99
CA GLY A 451 5.77 -18.55 -2.50
C GLY A 451 6.52 -19.08 -3.72
N SER A 452 7.33 -18.25 -4.37
CA SER A 452 8.20 -18.67 -5.47
C SER A 452 9.43 -19.50 -5.01
N GLY A 453 9.68 -19.60 -3.69
CA GLY A 453 10.65 -20.53 -3.11
C GLY A 453 12.10 -20.07 -3.10
N TYR A 454 12.42 -18.85 -3.54
CA TYR A 454 13.81 -18.35 -3.57
C TYR A 454 14.42 -18.09 -2.19
N THR A 455 13.60 -17.95 -1.15
CA THR A 455 14.04 -17.66 0.22
C THR A 455 13.37 -18.58 1.23
N THR A 456 14.07 -18.88 2.31
CA THR A 456 13.49 -19.50 3.50
C THR A 456 12.72 -18.46 4.34
N LEU A 457 11.85 -18.92 5.24
CA LEU A 457 11.11 -18.05 6.15
C LEU A 457 12.04 -17.19 7.02
N ALA A 458 13.11 -17.79 7.53
CA ALA A 458 14.09 -17.09 8.37
C ALA A 458 14.84 -16.01 7.60
N GLU A 459 15.25 -16.30 6.36
CA GLU A 459 15.89 -15.31 5.48
C GLU A 459 14.97 -14.16 5.16
N TRP A 460 13.69 -14.45 4.86
CA TRP A 460 12.68 -13.42 4.57
C TRP A 460 12.47 -12.47 5.76
N TRP A 461 12.26 -13.01 6.94
CA TRP A 461 12.02 -12.20 8.14
C TRP A 461 13.26 -11.40 8.55
N LYS A 462 14.45 -12.02 8.43
CA LYS A 462 15.73 -11.32 8.68
C LYS A 462 15.93 -10.17 7.69
N ALA A 463 15.74 -10.41 6.39
CA ALA A 463 15.84 -9.38 5.36
C ALA A 463 14.80 -8.28 5.61
N GLY A 464 13.55 -8.66 5.94
CA GLY A 464 12.46 -7.75 6.26
C GLY A 464 12.79 -6.83 7.44
N PHE A 465 13.32 -7.39 8.52
CA PHE A 465 13.72 -6.59 9.68
C PHE A 465 14.89 -5.64 9.34
N ILE A 466 15.95 -6.13 8.68
CA ILE A 466 17.08 -5.30 8.26
C ILE A 466 16.60 -4.14 7.38
N MET A 467 15.78 -4.43 6.37
CA MET A 467 15.28 -3.42 5.46
C MET A 467 14.30 -2.46 6.11
N SER A 468 13.54 -2.90 7.11
CA SER A 468 12.67 -2.01 7.89
C SER A 468 13.48 -0.94 8.63
N VAL A 469 14.55 -1.35 9.27
CA VAL A 469 15.46 -0.43 10.01
C VAL A 469 16.16 0.51 9.03
N VAL A 470 16.73 -0.01 7.95
CA VAL A 470 17.46 0.80 6.94
C VAL A 470 16.52 1.81 6.29
N ASN A 471 15.38 1.37 5.79
CA ASN A 471 14.43 2.26 5.10
C ASN A 471 13.86 3.31 6.06
N LEU A 472 13.47 2.90 7.28
CA LEU A 472 12.98 3.86 8.28
C LEU A 472 14.06 4.90 8.61
N ALA A 473 15.30 4.49 8.82
CA ALA A 473 16.41 5.41 9.07
C ALA A 473 16.62 6.38 7.91
N VAL A 474 16.57 5.91 6.65
CA VAL A 474 16.69 6.76 5.47
C VAL A 474 15.54 7.77 5.41
N PHE A 475 14.29 7.35 5.61
CA PHE A 475 13.14 8.25 5.58
C PHE A 475 13.16 9.25 6.75
N VAL A 476 13.62 8.85 7.92
CA VAL A 476 13.78 9.77 9.07
C VAL A 476 14.90 10.77 8.79
N ILE A 477 16.09 10.32 8.42
CA ILE A 477 17.27 11.19 8.30
C ILE A 477 17.19 12.07 7.05
N VAL A 478 17.06 11.44 5.87
CA VAL A 478 16.99 12.14 4.59
C VAL A 478 15.68 12.91 4.47
N GLY A 479 14.57 12.32 4.91
CA GLY A 479 13.25 12.93 4.89
C GLY A 479 13.20 14.16 5.79
N ALA A 480 13.67 14.09 7.03
CA ALA A 480 13.65 15.25 7.92
C ALA A 480 14.43 16.44 7.33
N VAL A 481 15.63 16.20 6.78
CA VAL A 481 16.41 17.26 6.12
C VAL A 481 15.66 17.81 4.90
N TRP A 482 15.15 16.93 4.06
CA TRP A 482 14.45 17.34 2.84
C TRP A 482 13.17 18.10 3.11
N TRP A 483 12.35 17.63 4.05
CA TRP A 483 11.09 18.28 4.42
C TRP A 483 11.30 19.64 5.09
N LYS A 484 12.39 19.80 5.84
CA LYS A 484 12.79 21.11 6.37
C LYS A 484 13.18 22.08 5.25
N MET A 485 13.94 21.60 4.24
CA MET A 485 14.27 22.39 3.05
C MET A 485 13.02 22.81 2.25
N LEU A 486 11.99 21.98 2.24
CA LEU A 486 10.69 22.27 1.63
C LEU A 486 9.81 23.19 2.48
N GLY A 487 10.22 23.53 3.69
CA GLY A 487 9.46 24.41 4.60
C GLY A 487 8.23 23.73 5.21
N TYR A 488 8.26 22.41 5.40
CA TYR A 488 7.11 21.66 5.93
C TYR A 488 7.06 21.63 7.47
N TYR A 489 8.11 22.05 8.17
CA TYR A 489 8.17 22.19 9.61
C TYR A 489 9.33 23.09 10.06
#